data_faeb9a13dd51b116c06a4148b7be7ade
#
_entry.id   faeb9a13dd51b116c06a4148b7be7ade
#
_cell.length_a   1.000
_cell.length_b   1.000
_cell.length_c   1.000
_cell.angle_alpha   90.00
_cell.angle_beta   90.00
_cell.angle_gamma   90.00
#
_symmetry.space_group_name_H-M   'P 1'
#
loop_
_entity.id
_entity.type
_entity.pdbx_description
1 polymer ?
#
loop_
_entity_poly.entity_id
_entity_poly.type
_entity_poly.pdbx_seq_one_letter_code
_entity_poly.pdbx_strand_id
1 'polypeptide(L)'
;MRIADTLTASIRGVSGNPTRSFLTMLGIIIGVASVVLMSSVGESMTGVILSQISSLGPKSMVIFPGQQEGGAGQISAGFDSLTFDDVSELRKLSSIESVAPVIFVTGRVSVGREEGTPQVLGVTPELFNNQAIVATDGRLITQEDNDAAASVALLGPDAREKLFGQADPLGKRIKIGDNHYVVIGVTKALGSQFFQNADDRIYVPYTKARQVSGQKYVNQITMLATDSFDLAFSDVKFLLRRQHGIDNPLDDEKKDDFVTRSAAQANEILGSVSLGLTLFITTVAAISLVVGGIGIMNIILVSVSERTREIGLRKAIGATRSDILLQFLLEAIFLTLIGGLIGLLCGITLAFVVSMFVRTLLATYLFAVSIPAVATSVLMAGFTGIIFGISPARKAAALHPIEALRYE
;
A
#
# COMPACT_ATOMS: atom_id res chain seq x y z
N MET A 1 -0.03 -6.62 48.79
CA MET A 1 1.31 -6.84 48.15
C MET A 1 1.71 -5.64 47.34
N ARG A 2 2.97 -5.18 47.39
CA ARG A 2 3.41 -4.07 46.56
C ARG A 2 3.65 -4.59 45.11
N ILE A 3 3.21 -3.84 44.12
CA ILE A 3 3.38 -4.20 42.69
C ILE A 3 4.87 -4.46 42.36
N ALA A 4 5.79 -3.77 43.07
CA ALA A 4 7.24 -3.94 42.91
C ALA A 4 7.71 -5.36 43.30
N ASP A 5 7.08 -5.99 44.31
CA ASP A 5 7.46 -7.34 44.76
C ASP A 5 7.02 -8.40 43.74
N THR A 6 5.89 -8.15 43.09
CA THR A 6 5.37 -9.01 42.02
C THR A 6 6.26 -8.92 40.77
N LEU A 7 6.71 -7.71 40.39
CA LEU A 7 7.66 -7.47 39.29
C LEU A 7 8.99 -8.21 39.50
N THR A 8 9.54 -8.10 40.70
CA THR A 8 10.82 -8.77 41.05
C THR A 8 10.68 -10.29 41.02
N ALA A 9 9.53 -10.81 41.48
CA ALA A 9 9.23 -12.23 41.43
C ALA A 9 9.08 -12.75 40.00
N SER A 10 8.42 -11.98 39.11
CA SER A 10 8.25 -12.31 37.69
C SER A 10 9.59 -12.34 36.95
N ILE A 11 10.47 -11.36 37.18
CA ILE A 11 11.81 -11.31 36.58
C ILE A 11 12.65 -12.50 37.04
N ARG A 12 12.59 -12.86 38.33
CA ARG A 12 13.29 -14.06 38.86
C ARG A 12 12.74 -15.36 38.28
N GLY A 13 11.42 -15.45 38.04
CA GLY A 13 10.79 -16.60 37.39
C GLY A 13 11.30 -16.82 35.95
N VAL A 14 11.48 -15.73 35.21
CA VAL A 14 12.03 -15.75 33.82
C VAL A 14 13.51 -16.14 33.82
N SER A 15 14.29 -15.62 34.77
CA SER A 15 15.74 -15.88 34.87
C SER A 15 16.09 -17.26 35.39
N GLY A 16 15.18 -17.95 36.09
CA GLY A 16 15.38 -19.28 36.63
C GLY A 16 15.49 -20.39 35.56
N ASN A 17 14.77 -20.27 34.44
CA ASN A 17 14.79 -21.20 33.31
C ASN A 17 14.67 -20.43 31.97
N PRO A 18 15.73 -19.75 31.52
CA PRO A 18 15.65 -18.78 30.42
C PRO A 18 15.26 -19.43 29.09
N THR A 19 15.71 -20.65 28.81
CA THR A 19 15.36 -21.38 27.57
C THR A 19 13.87 -21.71 27.50
N ARG A 20 13.25 -22.15 28.60
CA ARG A 20 11.83 -22.46 28.65
C ARG A 20 10.98 -21.18 28.50
N SER A 21 11.36 -20.13 29.21
CA SER A 21 10.67 -18.82 29.14
C SER A 21 10.77 -18.22 27.75
N PHE A 22 11.92 -18.30 27.10
CA PHE A 22 12.10 -17.82 25.73
C PHE A 22 11.26 -18.60 24.72
N LEU A 23 11.30 -19.95 24.75
CA LEU A 23 10.53 -20.80 23.83
C LEU A 23 9.01 -20.55 23.93
N THR A 24 8.51 -20.27 25.11
CA THR A 24 7.08 -20.02 25.30
C THR A 24 6.67 -18.59 24.94
N MET A 25 7.53 -17.59 25.21
CA MET A 25 7.31 -16.23 24.74
C MET A 25 7.45 -16.12 23.22
N LEU A 26 8.14 -17.08 22.57
CA LEU A 26 8.40 -17.05 21.12
C LEU A 26 7.11 -16.96 20.31
N GLY A 27 6.05 -17.67 20.71
CA GLY A 27 4.74 -17.56 20.05
C GLY A 27 4.13 -16.14 20.11
N ILE A 28 4.29 -15.47 21.26
CA ILE A 28 3.82 -14.09 21.43
C ILE A 28 4.72 -13.13 20.65
N ILE A 29 6.04 -13.33 20.73
CA ILE A 29 7.02 -12.51 19.98
C ILE A 29 6.73 -12.58 18.49
N ILE A 30 6.57 -13.78 17.92
CA ILE A 30 6.26 -13.97 16.50
C ILE A 30 4.90 -13.38 16.16
N GLY A 31 3.86 -13.61 16.97
CA GLY A 31 2.53 -13.07 16.73
C GLY A 31 2.52 -11.54 16.66
N VAL A 32 3.09 -10.88 17.66
CA VAL A 32 3.18 -9.43 17.74
C VAL A 32 4.08 -8.88 16.60
N ALA A 33 5.26 -9.48 16.38
CA ALA A 33 6.18 -9.05 15.34
C ALA A 33 5.55 -9.13 13.95
N SER A 34 4.78 -10.19 13.66
CA SER A 34 4.09 -10.37 12.39
C SER A 34 3.02 -9.28 12.16
N VAL A 35 2.22 -8.96 13.18
CA VAL A 35 1.20 -7.90 13.09
C VAL A 35 1.87 -6.56 12.80
N VAL A 36 2.90 -6.20 13.57
CA VAL A 36 3.58 -4.91 13.44
C VAL A 36 4.31 -4.80 12.09
N LEU A 37 5.03 -5.85 11.69
CA LEU A 37 5.74 -5.90 10.41
C LEU A 37 4.77 -5.68 9.24
N MET A 38 3.76 -6.53 9.14
CA MET A 38 2.87 -6.52 7.98
C MET A 38 1.99 -5.28 7.92
N SER A 39 1.48 -4.82 9.07
CA SER A 39 0.70 -3.58 9.11
C SER A 39 1.56 -2.36 8.73
N SER A 40 2.83 -2.32 9.17
CA SER A 40 3.74 -1.23 8.79
C SER A 40 4.13 -1.27 7.30
N VAL A 41 4.33 -2.46 6.73
CA VAL A 41 4.55 -2.63 5.28
C VAL A 41 3.29 -2.24 4.51
N GLY A 42 2.11 -2.64 4.96
CA GLY A 42 0.83 -2.27 4.36
C GLY A 42 0.58 -0.76 4.38
N GLU A 43 0.81 -0.09 5.50
CA GLU A 43 0.71 1.37 5.64
C GLU A 43 1.66 2.10 4.69
N SER A 44 2.93 1.65 4.66
CA SER A 44 3.94 2.21 3.77
C SER A 44 3.58 2.04 2.30
N MET A 45 3.03 0.88 1.92
CA MET A 45 2.61 0.61 0.54
C MET A 45 1.37 1.42 0.16
N THR A 46 0.41 1.57 1.08
CA THR A 46 -0.73 2.46 0.90
C THR A 46 -0.26 3.90 0.68
N GLY A 47 0.75 4.36 1.42
CA GLY A 47 1.38 5.68 1.23
C GLY A 47 1.98 5.87 -0.17
N VAL A 48 2.69 4.85 -0.70
CA VAL A 48 3.22 4.87 -2.08
C VAL A 48 2.09 5.03 -3.09
N ILE A 49 1.06 4.21 -2.98
CA ILE A 49 -0.05 4.22 -3.93
C ILE A 49 -0.83 5.54 -3.84
N LEU A 50 -1.10 6.03 -2.63
CA LEU A 50 -1.74 7.33 -2.42
C LEU A 50 -0.93 8.49 -3.01
N SER A 51 0.40 8.46 -2.88
CA SER A 51 1.26 9.49 -3.49
C SER A 51 1.19 9.48 -5.01
N GLN A 52 1.06 8.30 -5.63
CA GLN A 52 0.89 8.16 -7.07
C GLN A 52 -0.49 8.65 -7.55
N ILE A 53 -1.53 8.40 -6.77
CA ILE A 53 -2.89 8.83 -7.08
C ILE A 53 -3.08 10.32 -6.83
N SER A 54 -2.50 10.86 -5.76
CA SER A 54 -2.62 12.29 -5.41
C SER A 54 -1.95 13.20 -6.44
N SER A 55 -0.98 12.69 -7.21
CA SER A 55 -0.39 13.43 -8.33
C SER A 55 -1.37 13.68 -9.48
N LEU A 56 -2.44 12.88 -9.57
CA LEU A 56 -3.50 13.07 -10.58
C LEU A 56 -4.55 14.11 -10.16
N GLY A 57 -4.59 14.45 -8.88
CA GLY A 57 -5.64 15.31 -8.32
C GLY A 57 -6.97 14.59 -8.06
N PRO A 58 -7.76 15.07 -7.09
CA PRO A 58 -9.00 14.41 -6.66
C PRO A 58 -10.15 14.46 -7.70
N LYS A 59 -10.05 15.37 -8.66
CA LYS A 59 -11.04 15.56 -9.74
C LYS A 59 -10.65 14.87 -11.04
N SER A 60 -9.52 14.17 -11.06
CA SER A 60 -9.00 13.52 -12.26
C SER A 60 -9.60 12.14 -12.46
N MET A 61 -9.95 11.83 -13.71
CA MET A 61 -10.36 10.51 -14.15
C MET A 61 -9.64 10.11 -15.43
N VAL A 62 -9.46 8.81 -15.60
CA VAL A 62 -8.81 8.25 -16.78
C VAL A 62 -9.70 7.16 -17.35
N ILE A 63 -9.88 7.17 -18.66
CA ILE A 63 -10.60 6.13 -19.39
C ILE A 63 -9.60 5.34 -20.23
N PHE A 64 -9.71 4.03 -20.16
CA PHE A 64 -8.96 3.09 -21.01
C PHE A 64 -9.95 2.29 -21.87
N PRO A 65 -9.58 1.92 -23.12
CA PRO A 65 -10.35 0.96 -23.89
C PRO A 65 -10.20 -0.42 -23.27
N GLY A 66 -11.26 -1.22 -23.25
CA GLY A 66 -11.23 -2.58 -22.76
C GLY A 66 -12.36 -2.95 -21.83
N GLN A 67 -12.37 -4.20 -21.42
CA GLN A 67 -13.32 -4.73 -20.44
C GLN A 67 -12.64 -4.99 -19.12
N GLN A 68 -13.39 -4.83 -18.03
CA GLN A 68 -12.93 -5.20 -16.71
C GLN A 68 -13.09 -6.72 -16.52
N GLU A 69 -12.04 -7.49 -16.78
CA GLU A 69 -12.00 -8.93 -16.52
C GLU A 69 -11.41 -9.19 -15.12
N GLY A 70 -12.22 -9.77 -14.23
CA GLY A 70 -11.77 -10.17 -12.88
C GLY A 70 -11.75 -9.03 -11.86
N GLY A 71 -11.35 -9.35 -10.61
CA GLY A 71 -11.26 -8.35 -9.53
C GLY A 71 -10.20 -7.29 -9.80
N ALA A 72 -10.35 -6.16 -9.13
CA ALA A 72 -9.51 -4.98 -9.07
C ALA A 72 -8.27 -4.93 -9.99
N GLY A 73 -8.42 -4.55 -11.25
CA GLY A 73 -7.33 -3.95 -11.99
C GLY A 73 -6.87 -4.62 -13.28
N GLN A 74 -7.39 -5.75 -13.69
CA GLN A 74 -7.03 -6.30 -15.01
C GLN A 74 -7.91 -5.67 -16.09
N ILE A 75 -7.27 -4.85 -16.94
CA ILE A 75 -7.86 -4.32 -18.17
C ILE A 75 -7.42 -5.26 -19.27
N SER A 76 -8.36 -5.86 -19.98
CA SER A 76 -8.06 -6.68 -21.15
C SER A 76 -7.44 -5.78 -22.23
N ALA A 77 -6.18 -6.02 -22.56
CA ALA A 77 -5.49 -5.24 -23.60
C ALA A 77 -5.96 -5.68 -24.99
N GLY A 78 -6.18 -4.72 -25.88
CA GLY A 78 -6.47 -5.00 -27.29
C GLY A 78 -7.86 -4.56 -27.77
N PHE A 79 -8.59 -3.81 -26.96
CA PHE A 79 -9.83 -3.18 -27.40
C PHE A 79 -9.55 -1.84 -28.07
N ASP A 80 -10.00 -1.70 -29.32
CA ASP A 80 -9.98 -0.44 -30.07
C ASP A 80 -11.37 0.23 -29.96
N SER A 81 -11.87 0.45 -28.72
CA SER A 81 -13.22 0.94 -28.47
C SER A 81 -13.32 2.45 -28.42
N LEU A 82 -12.29 3.16 -27.90
CA LEU A 82 -12.32 4.60 -27.74
C LEU A 82 -11.97 5.31 -29.03
N THR A 83 -12.89 6.09 -29.56
CA THR A 83 -12.75 6.80 -30.85
C THR A 83 -12.44 8.29 -30.67
N PHE A 84 -12.11 8.97 -31.75
CA PHE A 84 -11.93 10.44 -31.76
C PHE A 84 -13.26 11.16 -31.61
N ASP A 85 -14.37 10.54 -32.01
CA ASP A 85 -15.71 11.10 -31.86
C ASP A 85 -16.10 11.12 -30.37
N ASP A 86 -15.71 10.10 -29.59
CA ASP A 86 -15.92 10.07 -28.15
C ASP A 86 -15.24 11.26 -27.46
N VAL A 87 -13.97 11.55 -27.84
CA VAL A 87 -13.24 12.72 -27.33
C VAL A 87 -14.00 14.01 -27.61
N SER A 88 -14.58 14.12 -28.81
CA SER A 88 -15.30 15.31 -29.24
C SER A 88 -16.61 15.50 -28.46
N GLU A 89 -17.31 14.41 -28.16
CA GLU A 89 -18.54 14.44 -27.36
C GLU A 89 -18.26 14.64 -25.86
N LEU A 90 -17.22 14.03 -25.34
CA LEU A 90 -16.80 14.24 -23.94
C LEU A 90 -16.46 15.71 -23.65
N ARG A 91 -15.87 16.42 -24.62
CA ARG A 91 -15.60 17.86 -24.48
C ARG A 91 -16.83 18.74 -24.36
N LYS A 92 -18.01 18.25 -24.78
CA LYS A 92 -19.28 18.99 -24.69
C LYS A 92 -19.98 18.88 -23.33
N LEU A 93 -19.50 17.95 -22.47
CA LEU A 93 -20.08 17.77 -21.14
C LEU A 93 -19.72 18.96 -20.25
N SER A 94 -20.73 19.60 -19.68
CA SER A 94 -20.55 20.72 -18.75
C SER A 94 -19.94 20.31 -17.40
N SER A 95 -20.01 19.03 -17.06
CA SER A 95 -19.42 18.44 -15.87
C SER A 95 -17.92 18.20 -16.02
N ILE A 96 -17.34 18.35 -17.23
CA ILE A 96 -15.93 18.13 -17.54
C ILE A 96 -15.26 19.47 -17.87
N GLU A 97 -14.17 19.77 -17.15
CA GLU A 97 -13.36 20.97 -17.34
C GLU A 97 -12.37 20.80 -18.50
N SER A 98 -11.73 19.64 -18.59
CA SER A 98 -10.76 19.38 -19.65
C SER A 98 -10.71 17.91 -20.06
N VAL A 99 -10.43 17.66 -21.36
CA VAL A 99 -10.31 16.33 -21.96
C VAL A 99 -9.01 16.24 -22.73
N ALA A 100 -8.11 15.37 -22.29
CA ALA A 100 -6.79 15.14 -22.87
C ALA A 100 -6.70 13.71 -23.43
N PRO A 101 -6.90 13.50 -24.71
CA PRO A 101 -6.66 12.22 -25.36
C PRO A 101 -5.17 11.91 -25.43
N VAL A 102 -4.82 10.63 -25.31
CA VAL A 102 -3.45 10.14 -25.42
C VAL A 102 -3.38 9.01 -26.45
N ILE A 103 -2.38 9.09 -27.34
CA ILE A 103 -2.05 8.06 -28.31
C ILE A 103 -0.67 7.50 -27.98
N PHE A 104 -0.53 6.20 -27.95
CA PHE A 104 0.77 5.56 -27.79
C PHE A 104 1.43 5.39 -29.15
N VAL A 105 2.62 5.97 -29.31
CA VAL A 105 3.42 5.84 -30.53
C VAL A 105 4.42 4.72 -30.33
N THR A 106 4.30 3.66 -31.10
CA THR A 106 5.25 2.55 -31.07
C THR A 106 6.45 2.87 -31.95
N GLY A 107 7.66 2.54 -31.49
CA GLY A 107 8.88 2.72 -32.26
C GLY A 107 10.11 2.83 -31.35
N ARG A 108 11.26 2.48 -31.91
CA ARG A 108 12.54 2.75 -31.23
C ARG A 108 12.86 4.22 -31.28
N VAL A 109 13.43 4.70 -30.19
CA VAL A 109 13.95 6.06 -30.12
C VAL A 109 15.47 6.01 -30.19
N SER A 110 16.06 6.84 -31.07
CA SER A 110 17.51 6.88 -31.22
C SER A 110 18.04 8.31 -31.35
N VAL A 111 19.26 8.50 -30.83
CA VAL A 111 20.05 9.73 -30.93
C VAL A 111 21.47 9.32 -31.27
N GLY A 112 21.87 9.52 -32.53
CA GLY A 112 23.18 9.09 -33.00
C GLY A 112 23.34 7.55 -32.89
N ARG A 113 24.15 7.08 -31.93
CA ARG A 113 24.40 5.65 -31.69
C ARG A 113 23.61 5.10 -30.47
N GLU A 114 23.03 5.98 -29.65
CA GLU A 114 22.26 5.59 -28.49
C GLU A 114 20.84 5.24 -28.93
N GLU A 115 20.36 4.10 -28.45
CA GLU A 115 19.00 3.61 -28.70
C GLU A 115 18.32 3.27 -27.38
N GLY A 116 17.00 3.54 -27.35
CA GLY A 116 16.15 3.20 -26.21
C GLY A 116 14.73 2.89 -26.65
N THR A 117 13.94 2.37 -25.73
CA THR A 117 12.51 2.10 -25.91
C THR A 117 11.67 2.84 -24.87
N PRO A 118 11.85 4.17 -24.69
CA PRO A 118 10.98 4.94 -23.84
C PRO A 118 9.55 4.90 -24.36
N GLN A 119 8.58 5.09 -23.46
CA GLN A 119 7.19 5.20 -23.87
C GLN A 119 6.95 6.55 -24.56
N VAL A 120 6.54 6.53 -25.83
CA VAL A 120 6.24 7.75 -26.59
C VAL A 120 4.73 8.00 -26.58
N LEU A 121 4.33 9.17 -26.10
CA LEU A 121 2.94 9.59 -25.94
C LEU A 121 2.63 10.79 -26.84
N GLY A 122 1.64 10.66 -27.72
CA GLY A 122 1.02 11.78 -28.40
C GLY A 122 -0.02 12.44 -27.50
N VAL A 123 0.20 13.70 -27.17
CA VAL A 123 -0.57 14.38 -26.11
C VAL A 123 -1.04 15.77 -26.55
N THR A 124 -2.12 16.23 -25.96
CA THR A 124 -2.58 17.62 -26.04
C THR A 124 -2.09 18.41 -24.83
N PRO A 125 -2.02 19.76 -24.91
CA PRO A 125 -1.55 20.60 -23.80
C PRO A 125 -2.32 20.42 -22.49
N GLU A 126 -3.58 20.05 -22.56
CA GLU A 126 -4.44 19.81 -21.40
C GLU A 126 -3.91 18.69 -20.51
N LEU A 127 -3.18 17.70 -21.08
CA LEU A 127 -2.58 16.64 -20.27
C LEU A 127 -1.63 17.18 -19.22
N PHE A 128 -0.81 18.18 -19.59
CA PHE A 128 0.16 18.78 -18.68
C PHE A 128 -0.53 19.47 -17.50
N ASN A 129 -1.66 20.14 -17.76
CA ASN A 129 -2.47 20.75 -16.70
C ASN A 129 -3.15 19.70 -15.83
N ASN A 130 -3.76 18.67 -16.45
CA ASN A 130 -4.49 17.61 -15.74
C ASN A 130 -3.58 16.79 -14.83
N GLN A 131 -2.31 16.65 -15.16
CA GLN A 131 -1.32 15.89 -14.38
C GLN A 131 -0.28 16.76 -13.68
N ALA A 132 -0.47 18.08 -13.65
CA ALA A 132 0.46 19.06 -13.07
C ALA A 132 1.93 18.87 -13.54
N ILE A 133 2.11 18.51 -14.83
CA ILE A 133 3.43 18.34 -15.44
C ILE A 133 4.01 19.71 -15.76
N VAL A 134 5.22 19.97 -15.28
CA VAL A 134 5.95 21.20 -15.56
C VAL A 134 7.29 20.90 -16.25
N ALA A 135 7.77 21.81 -17.07
CA ALA A 135 9.11 21.74 -17.65
C ALA A 135 10.15 22.23 -16.64
N THR A 136 11.25 21.50 -16.50
CA THR A 136 12.44 21.96 -15.77
C THR A 136 13.32 22.79 -16.67
N ASP A 137 13.48 22.36 -17.92
CA ASP A 137 14.29 23.03 -18.93
C ASP A 137 13.48 23.18 -20.21
N GLY A 138 13.62 24.31 -20.91
CA GLY A 138 12.90 24.59 -22.15
C GLY A 138 11.42 24.91 -21.91
N ARG A 139 10.52 24.35 -22.72
CA ARG A 139 9.07 24.62 -22.67
C ARG A 139 8.24 23.36 -22.90
N LEU A 140 7.00 23.40 -22.46
CA LEU A 140 5.98 22.39 -22.76
C LEU A 140 5.48 22.51 -24.21
N ILE A 141 4.80 21.47 -24.69
CA ILE A 141 4.06 21.48 -25.96
C ILE A 141 2.85 22.41 -25.81
N THR A 142 2.70 23.32 -26.77
CA THR A 142 1.59 24.30 -26.80
C THR A 142 0.49 23.86 -27.76
N GLN A 143 -0.65 24.57 -27.71
CA GLN A 143 -1.73 24.32 -28.66
C GLN A 143 -1.30 24.62 -30.12
N GLU A 144 -0.43 25.60 -30.31
CA GLU A 144 0.12 25.94 -31.64
C GLU A 144 0.98 24.79 -32.20
N ASP A 145 1.82 24.15 -31.37
CA ASP A 145 2.57 22.95 -31.75
C ASP A 145 1.63 21.80 -32.17
N ASN A 146 0.53 21.66 -31.44
CA ASN A 146 -0.46 20.63 -31.70
C ASN A 146 -1.22 20.91 -33.02
N ASP A 147 -1.69 22.12 -33.24
CA ASP A 147 -2.43 22.52 -34.44
C ASP A 147 -1.56 22.46 -35.71
N ALA A 148 -0.29 22.81 -35.58
CA ALA A 148 0.69 22.70 -36.65
C ALA A 148 1.20 21.28 -36.89
N ALA A 149 0.82 20.29 -36.10
CA ALA A 149 1.41 18.96 -36.08
C ALA A 149 2.95 19.01 -36.06
N ALA A 150 3.49 19.89 -35.21
CA ALA A 150 4.91 20.16 -35.16
C ALA A 150 5.72 18.92 -34.76
N SER A 151 6.88 18.75 -35.40
CA SER A 151 7.81 17.66 -35.09
C SER A 151 8.69 18.03 -33.90
N VAL A 152 8.08 18.21 -32.74
CA VAL A 152 8.75 18.55 -31.48
C VAL A 152 8.54 17.43 -30.42
N ALA A 153 9.49 17.33 -29.51
CA ALA A 153 9.44 16.32 -28.42
C ALA A 153 9.84 16.95 -27.09
N LEU A 154 9.14 16.52 -26.03
CA LEU A 154 9.44 16.85 -24.64
C LEU A 154 9.87 15.55 -23.95
N LEU A 155 10.99 15.58 -23.25
CA LEU A 155 11.58 14.38 -22.64
C LEU A 155 11.27 14.32 -21.15
N GLY A 156 11.01 13.12 -20.64
CA GLY A 156 11.12 12.85 -19.20
C GLY A 156 12.59 12.77 -18.77
N PRO A 157 12.91 12.97 -17.48
CA PRO A 157 14.30 13.02 -17.01
C PRO A 157 15.07 11.72 -17.24
N ASP A 158 14.46 10.55 -17.08
CA ASP A 158 15.12 9.26 -17.33
C ASP A 158 15.34 9.02 -18.83
N ALA A 159 14.35 9.39 -19.66
CA ALA A 159 14.50 9.34 -21.12
C ALA A 159 15.64 10.27 -21.60
N ARG A 160 15.74 11.46 -21.00
CA ARG A 160 16.85 12.40 -21.26
C ARG A 160 18.18 11.78 -20.88
N GLU A 161 18.30 11.20 -19.68
CA GLU A 161 19.54 10.61 -19.20
C GLU A 161 20.00 9.42 -20.07
N LYS A 162 19.07 8.54 -20.46
CA LYS A 162 19.36 7.38 -21.32
C LYS A 162 19.80 7.77 -22.73
N LEU A 163 19.20 8.82 -23.31
CA LEU A 163 19.46 9.21 -24.69
C LEU A 163 20.60 10.23 -24.84
N PHE A 164 20.83 11.08 -23.86
CA PHE A 164 21.79 12.20 -23.96
C PHE A 164 22.85 12.16 -22.85
N GLY A 165 22.70 11.34 -21.81
CA GLY A 165 23.60 11.34 -20.65
C GLY A 165 23.69 12.72 -20.01
N GLN A 166 24.89 13.31 -20.00
CA GLN A 166 25.12 14.65 -19.46
C GLN A 166 25.03 15.78 -20.52
N ALA A 167 24.80 15.44 -21.80
CA ALA A 167 24.70 16.44 -22.85
C ALA A 167 23.37 17.20 -22.78
N ASP A 168 23.40 18.46 -23.21
CA ASP A 168 22.20 19.29 -23.35
C ASP A 168 21.31 18.75 -24.48
N PRO A 169 20.06 18.35 -24.22
CA PRO A 169 19.16 17.82 -25.23
C PRO A 169 18.44 18.91 -26.03
N LEU A 170 18.37 20.17 -25.54
CA LEU A 170 17.56 21.22 -26.14
C LEU A 170 18.02 21.55 -27.58
N GLY A 171 17.06 21.63 -28.48
CA GLY A 171 17.31 21.90 -29.91
C GLY A 171 17.94 20.71 -30.67
N LYS A 172 18.28 19.61 -30.01
CA LYS A 172 18.81 18.41 -30.67
C LYS A 172 17.67 17.60 -31.31
N ARG A 173 18.04 16.82 -32.33
CA ARG A 173 17.09 15.94 -33.02
C ARG A 173 17.13 14.54 -32.47
N ILE A 174 15.98 13.97 -32.24
CA ILE A 174 15.78 12.56 -31.91
C ILE A 174 14.98 11.89 -33.03
N LYS A 175 15.23 10.63 -33.28
CA LYS A 175 14.47 9.83 -34.24
C LYS A 175 13.54 8.90 -33.47
N ILE A 176 12.24 8.95 -33.77
CA ILE A 176 11.21 8.07 -33.22
C ILE A 176 10.59 7.27 -34.38
N GLY A 177 10.86 5.98 -34.45
CA GLY A 177 10.55 5.19 -35.64
C GLY A 177 11.27 5.77 -36.86
N ASP A 178 10.53 6.21 -37.87
CA ASP A 178 11.09 6.84 -39.08
C ASP A 178 11.05 8.38 -39.08
N ASN A 179 10.52 8.98 -38.04
CA ASN A 179 10.33 10.43 -37.97
C ASN A 179 11.34 11.10 -37.04
N HIS A 180 11.71 12.35 -37.41
CA HIS A 180 12.61 13.18 -36.62
C HIS A 180 11.83 14.22 -35.82
N TYR A 181 12.24 14.45 -34.59
CA TYR A 181 11.65 15.43 -33.69
C TYR A 181 12.75 16.29 -33.08
N VAL A 182 12.45 17.55 -32.82
CA VAL A 182 13.36 18.48 -32.13
C VAL A 182 12.99 18.51 -30.65
N VAL A 183 13.94 18.30 -29.77
CA VAL A 183 13.72 18.39 -28.33
C VAL A 183 13.50 19.84 -27.92
N ILE A 184 12.36 20.14 -27.31
CA ILE A 184 11.97 21.51 -26.88
C ILE A 184 12.01 21.71 -25.37
N GLY A 185 12.12 20.63 -24.60
CA GLY A 185 12.19 20.73 -23.15
C GLY A 185 12.38 19.39 -22.48
N VAL A 186 12.56 19.46 -21.15
CA VAL A 186 12.64 18.31 -20.24
C VAL A 186 11.64 18.53 -19.10
N THR A 187 10.87 17.51 -18.74
CA THR A 187 9.91 17.60 -17.63
C THR A 187 10.62 17.48 -16.28
N LYS A 188 9.96 17.98 -15.24
CA LYS A 188 10.32 17.66 -13.87
C LYS A 188 10.05 16.18 -13.61
N ALA A 189 10.85 15.54 -12.73
CA ALA A 189 10.64 14.17 -12.32
C ALA A 189 9.24 13.98 -11.72
N LEU A 190 8.51 13.02 -12.25
CA LEU A 190 7.17 12.60 -11.80
C LEU A 190 7.22 11.32 -10.97
N GLY A 191 8.34 10.57 -11.11
CA GLY A 191 8.52 9.27 -10.50
C GLY A 191 7.70 8.16 -11.18
N SER A 192 7.35 7.14 -10.41
CA SER A 192 6.49 6.06 -10.92
C SER A 192 5.03 6.45 -10.81
N GLN A 193 4.28 6.30 -11.89
CA GLN A 193 2.81 6.44 -11.92
C GLN A 193 2.19 5.12 -12.36
N PHE A 194 1.24 4.59 -11.58
CA PHE A 194 0.59 3.30 -11.88
C PHE A 194 1.58 2.17 -12.15
N PHE A 195 2.64 2.07 -11.34
CA PHE A 195 3.73 1.10 -11.49
C PHE A 195 4.54 1.20 -12.80
N GLN A 196 4.33 2.27 -13.57
CA GLN A 196 5.13 2.60 -14.75
C GLN A 196 6.05 3.79 -14.43
N ASN A 197 7.25 3.75 -14.97
CA ASN A 197 8.17 4.87 -14.84
C ASN A 197 7.71 6.03 -15.73
N ALA A 198 7.10 7.05 -15.12
CA ALA A 198 6.65 8.24 -15.85
C ALA A 198 7.81 9.11 -16.33
N ASP A 199 8.98 8.96 -15.73
CA ASP A 199 10.19 9.69 -16.08
C ASP A 199 10.86 9.15 -17.36
N ASP A 200 10.54 7.91 -17.77
CA ASP A 200 11.00 7.30 -19.03
C ASP A 200 9.99 7.51 -20.17
N ARG A 201 9.38 8.69 -20.24
CA ARG A 201 8.39 9.05 -21.25
C ARG A 201 8.92 10.14 -22.18
N ILE A 202 8.44 10.11 -23.43
CA ILE A 202 8.62 11.17 -24.41
C ILE A 202 7.24 11.61 -24.84
N TYR A 203 7.01 12.93 -24.81
CA TYR A 203 5.74 13.51 -25.22
C TYR A 203 5.93 14.19 -26.57
N VAL A 204 5.00 13.97 -27.49
CA VAL A 204 4.94 14.60 -28.81
C VAL A 204 3.54 15.18 -29.05
N PRO A 205 3.34 16.17 -29.94
CA PRO A 205 2.01 16.68 -30.23
C PRO A 205 1.05 15.58 -30.68
N TYR A 206 -0.16 15.59 -30.14
CA TYR A 206 -1.21 14.61 -30.42
C TYR A 206 -1.51 14.46 -31.92
N THR A 207 -1.66 15.58 -32.63
CA THR A 207 -1.93 15.60 -34.07
C THR A 207 -0.79 14.97 -34.86
N LYS A 208 0.47 15.22 -34.45
CA LYS A 208 1.63 14.57 -35.07
C LYS A 208 1.65 13.09 -34.82
N ALA A 209 1.39 12.68 -33.56
CA ALA A 209 1.31 11.27 -33.18
C ALA A 209 0.25 10.53 -34.01
N ARG A 210 -0.93 11.12 -34.16
CA ARG A 210 -2.04 10.58 -34.97
C ARG A 210 -1.64 10.39 -36.45
N GLN A 211 -0.97 11.38 -37.04
CA GLN A 211 -0.49 11.30 -38.42
C GLN A 211 0.51 10.16 -38.62
N VAL A 212 1.44 9.99 -37.67
CA VAL A 212 2.53 9.03 -37.79
C VAL A 212 2.06 7.61 -37.49
N SER A 213 1.22 7.44 -36.48
CA SER A 213 0.74 6.11 -36.08
C SER A 213 -0.35 5.55 -37.00
N GLY A 214 -1.08 6.41 -37.71
CA GLY A 214 -2.25 6.00 -38.50
C GLY A 214 -3.39 5.41 -37.70
N GLN A 215 -3.34 5.53 -36.35
CA GLN A 215 -4.34 4.96 -35.46
C GLN A 215 -5.69 5.66 -35.62
N LYS A 216 -6.74 4.87 -35.55
CA LYS A 216 -8.14 5.33 -35.61
C LYS A 216 -8.75 5.48 -34.20
N TYR A 217 -8.07 4.99 -33.20
CA TYR A 217 -8.52 4.88 -31.81
C TYR A 217 -7.59 5.62 -30.88
N VAL A 218 -8.11 5.95 -29.71
CA VAL A 218 -7.39 6.61 -28.62
C VAL A 218 -7.02 5.55 -27.58
N ASN A 219 -5.77 5.55 -27.13
CA ASN A 219 -5.31 4.56 -26.15
C ASN A 219 -5.71 4.89 -24.72
N GLN A 220 -5.95 6.18 -24.45
CA GLN A 220 -6.32 6.66 -23.12
C GLN A 220 -6.95 8.06 -23.25
N ILE A 221 -7.93 8.35 -22.40
CA ILE A 221 -8.46 9.71 -22.27
C ILE A 221 -8.33 10.12 -20.80
N THR A 222 -7.59 11.19 -20.55
CA THR A 222 -7.48 11.78 -19.21
C THR A 222 -8.39 12.99 -19.12
N MET A 223 -9.17 13.11 -18.08
CA MET A 223 -10.15 14.19 -17.90
C MET A 223 -10.06 14.79 -16.51
N LEU A 224 -10.51 16.05 -16.41
CA LEU A 224 -10.67 16.75 -15.15
C LEU A 224 -12.14 17.15 -14.99
N ALA A 225 -12.75 16.80 -13.87
CA ALA A 225 -14.12 17.17 -13.54
C ALA A 225 -14.18 18.62 -13.03
N THR A 226 -15.29 19.35 -13.32
CA THR A 226 -15.48 20.74 -12.88
C THR A 226 -15.68 20.82 -11.37
N ASP A 227 -16.81 20.36 -10.85
CA ASP A 227 -17.16 20.52 -9.43
C ASP A 227 -17.44 19.19 -8.73
N SER A 228 -18.41 18.43 -9.24
CA SER A 228 -18.81 17.16 -8.67
C SER A 228 -18.21 16.01 -9.47
N PHE A 229 -17.27 15.30 -8.86
CA PHE A 229 -16.64 14.12 -9.47
C PHE A 229 -17.68 13.04 -9.81
N ASP A 230 -18.61 12.76 -8.89
CA ASP A 230 -19.60 11.67 -9.07
C ASP A 230 -20.57 11.94 -10.22
N LEU A 231 -20.99 13.20 -10.39
CA LEU A 231 -21.81 13.61 -11.53
C LEU A 231 -21.02 13.46 -12.84
N ALA A 232 -19.80 14.00 -12.90
CA ALA A 232 -18.93 13.89 -14.07
C ALA A 232 -18.69 12.44 -14.46
N PHE A 233 -18.42 11.59 -13.47
CA PHE A 233 -18.20 10.15 -13.67
C PHE A 233 -19.42 9.44 -14.26
N SER A 234 -20.63 9.77 -13.73
CA SER A 234 -21.88 9.21 -14.22
C SER A 234 -22.21 9.71 -15.63
N ASP A 235 -22.01 11.00 -15.91
CA ASP A 235 -22.25 11.62 -17.23
C ASP A 235 -21.36 10.99 -18.30
N VAL A 236 -20.08 10.78 -17.98
CA VAL A 236 -19.10 10.13 -18.88
C VAL A 236 -19.51 8.69 -19.20
N LYS A 237 -19.86 7.89 -18.17
CA LYS A 237 -20.32 6.50 -18.38
C LYS A 237 -21.59 6.47 -19.25
N PHE A 238 -22.56 7.33 -18.94
CA PHE A 238 -23.80 7.40 -19.69
C PHE A 238 -23.57 7.79 -21.16
N LEU A 239 -22.72 8.79 -21.40
CA LEU A 239 -22.41 9.26 -22.75
C LEU A 239 -21.70 8.16 -23.58
N LEU A 240 -20.68 7.53 -23.04
CA LEU A 240 -19.94 6.48 -23.74
C LEU A 240 -20.82 5.26 -24.01
N ARG A 241 -21.61 4.80 -23.04
CA ARG A 241 -22.57 3.71 -23.26
C ARG A 241 -23.54 4.01 -24.38
N ARG A 242 -24.06 5.23 -24.42
CA ARG A 242 -24.96 5.68 -25.47
C ARG A 242 -24.28 5.69 -26.85
N GLN A 243 -23.05 6.16 -26.93
CA GLN A 243 -22.27 6.20 -28.17
C GLN A 243 -21.92 4.80 -28.70
N HIS A 244 -21.53 3.92 -27.78
CA HIS A 244 -21.15 2.55 -28.09
C HIS A 244 -22.35 1.59 -28.20
N GLY A 245 -23.60 2.08 -27.99
CA GLY A 245 -24.80 1.26 -28.06
C GLY A 245 -24.90 0.19 -26.98
N ILE A 246 -24.29 0.44 -25.80
CA ILE A 246 -24.27 -0.48 -24.68
C ILE A 246 -25.52 -0.30 -23.81
N ASP A 247 -26.36 -1.34 -23.76
CA ASP A 247 -27.52 -1.39 -22.86
C ASP A 247 -27.09 -1.99 -21.50
N ASN A 248 -26.91 -1.12 -20.50
CA ASN A 248 -26.41 -1.50 -19.20
C ASN A 248 -27.16 -0.80 -18.04
N PRO A 249 -28.47 -1.14 -17.84
CA PRO A 249 -29.30 -0.48 -16.84
C PRO A 249 -28.91 -0.84 -15.39
N LEU A 250 -28.14 -1.92 -15.18
CA LEU A 250 -27.70 -2.37 -13.85
C LEU A 250 -26.31 -1.88 -13.47
N ASP A 251 -25.69 -1.02 -14.29
CA ASP A 251 -24.33 -0.51 -14.11
C ASP A 251 -23.27 -1.60 -13.89
N ASP A 252 -23.41 -2.73 -14.61
CA ASP A 252 -22.44 -3.82 -14.59
C ASP A 252 -21.21 -3.45 -15.42
N GLU A 253 -20.10 -3.15 -14.77
CA GLU A 253 -18.85 -2.72 -15.41
C GLU A 253 -18.28 -3.76 -16.40
N LYS A 254 -18.70 -5.03 -16.32
CA LYS A 254 -18.28 -6.07 -17.25
C LYS A 254 -18.93 -5.97 -18.63
N LYS A 255 -20.00 -5.24 -18.76
CA LYS A 255 -20.70 -5.01 -20.04
C LYS A 255 -20.11 -3.84 -20.83
N ASP A 256 -19.38 -2.97 -20.18
CA ASP A 256 -18.77 -1.82 -20.82
C ASP A 256 -17.52 -2.26 -21.59
N ASP A 257 -17.25 -1.65 -22.74
CA ASP A 257 -16.05 -1.85 -23.56
C ASP A 257 -14.98 -0.77 -23.28
N PHE A 258 -15.17 -0.06 -22.20
CA PHE A 258 -14.25 0.93 -21.64
C PHE A 258 -14.17 0.79 -20.11
N VAL A 259 -13.03 1.15 -19.56
CA VAL A 259 -12.81 1.14 -18.12
C VAL A 259 -12.48 2.54 -17.64
N THR A 260 -13.33 3.07 -16.77
CA THR A 260 -13.06 4.36 -16.09
C THR A 260 -12.30 4.13 -14.80
N ARG A 261 -11.27 4.93 -14.53
CA ARG A 261 -10.48 4.89 -13.29
C ARG A 261 -10.42 6.29 -12.69
N SER A 262 -10.55 6.34 -11.39
CA SER A 262 -10.45 7.57 -10.62
C SER A 262 -9.56 7.38 -9.39
N ALA A 263 -9.11 8.51 -8.82
CA ALA A 263 -8.40 8.49 -7.55
C ALA A 263 -9.29 7.93 -6.41
N ALA A 264 -10.59 8.21 -6.43
CA ALA A 264 -11.53 7.71 -5.44
C ALA A 264 -11.69 6.19 -5.50
N GLN A 265 -11.91 5.62 -6.71
CA GLN A 265 -12.00 4.16 -6.88
C GLN A 265 -10.70 3.45 -6.50
N ALA A 266 -9.54 4.02 -6.84
CA ALA A 266 -8.28 3.46 -6.44
C ALA A 266 -8.15 3.40 -4.91
N ASN A 267 -8.60 4.43 -4.19
CA ASN A 267 -8.65 4.43 -2.72
C ASN A 267 -9.58 3.36 -2.15
N GLU A 268 -10.75 3.14 -2.77
CA GLU A 268 -11.70 2.12 -2.35
C GLU A 268 -11.12 0.70 -2.54
N ILE A 269 -10.51 0.44 -3.69
CA ILE A 269 -9.82 -0.83 -3.97
C ILE A 269 -8.71 -1.07 -2.95
N LEU A 270 -7.88 -0.04 -2.68
CA LEU A 270 -6.82 -0.12 -1.67
C LEU A 270 -7.38 -0.39 -0.27
N GLY A 271 -8.47 0.27 0.10
CA GLY A 271 -9.17 0.03 1.36
C GLY A 271 -9.61 -1.43 1.49
N SER A 272 -10.20 -1.99 0.44
CA SER A 272 -10.65 -3.39 0.40
C SER A 272 -9.50 -4.39 0.48
N VAL A 273 -8.42 -4.17 -0.27
CA VAL A 273 -7.20 -5.00 -0.22
C VAL A 273 -6.54 -4.91 1.15
N SER A 274 -6.41 -3.71 1.70
CA SER A 274 -5.84 -3.47 3.03
C SER A 274 -6.66 -4.17 4.12
N LEU A 275 -7.99 -4.12 4.04
CA LEU A 275 -8.88 -4.83 4.97
C LEU A 275 -8.68 -6.34 4.87
N GLY A 276 -8.64 -6.90 3.66
CA GLY A 276 -8.40 -8.33 3.43
C GLY A 276 -7.06 -8.80 4.01
N LEU A 277 -5.99 -8.04 3.75
CA LEU A 277 -4.66 -8.32 4.32
C LEU A 277 -4.67 -8.21 5.85
N THR A 278 -5.32 -7.20 6.41
CA THR A 278 -5.42 -7.01 7.86
C THR A 278 -6.14 -8.18 8.52
N LEU A 279 -7.25 -8.64 7.96
CA LEU A 279 -7.99 -9.80 8.46
C LEU A 279 -7.15 -11.08 8.39
N PHE A 280 -6.44 -11.31 7.29
CA PHE A 280 -5.55 -12.46 7.14
C PHE A 280 -4.44 -12.46 8.20
N ILE A 281 -3.75 -11.33 8.35
CA ILE A 281 -2.65 -11.17 9.30
C ILE A 281 -3.14 -11.33 10.74
N THR A 282 -4.28 -10.71 11.06
CA THR A 282 -4.89 -10.81 12.40
C THR A 282 -5.23 -12.26 12.73
N THR A 283 -5.71 -13.03 11.76
CA THR A 283 -6.00 -14.46 11.93
C THR A 283 -4.73 -15.26 12.23
N VAL A 284 -3.66 -15.08 11.46
CA VAL A 284 -2.36 -15.73 11.69
C VAL A 284 -1.79 -15.35 13.05
N ALA A 285 -1.88 -14.08 13.42
CA ALA A 285 -1.40 -13.58 14.70
C ALA A 285 -2.23 -14.17 15.86
N ALA A 286 -3.56 -14.28 15.73
CA ALA A 286 -4.43 -14.89 16.73
C ALA A 286 -4.04 -16.35 16.98
N ILE A 287 -3.77 -17.12 15.93
CA ILE A 287 -3.28 -18.51 16.06
C ILE A 287 -1.94 -18.55 16.82
N SER A 288 -0.99 -17.68 16.45
CA SER A 288 0.31 -17.60 17.10
C SER A 288 0.20 -17.21 18.58
N LEU A 289 -0.70 -16.26 18.90
CA LEU A 289 -0.96 -15.84 20.27
C LEU A 289 -1.64 -16.94 21.11
N VAL A 290 -2.52 -17.73 20.51
CA VAL A 290 -3.13 -18.90 21.19
C VAL A 290 -2.04 -19.93 21.53
N VAL A 291 -1.17 -20.27 20.58
CA VAL A 291 -0.06 -21.20 20.80
C VAL A 291 0.89 -20.68 21.89
N GLY A 292 1.27 -19.40 21.80
CA GLY A 292 2.12 -18.73 22.82
C GLY A 292 1.42 -18.67 24.19
N GLY A 293 0.11 -18.39 24.21
CA GLY A 293 -0.71 -18.35 25.41
C GLY A 293 -0.81 -19.71 26.13
N ILE A 294 -0.99 -20.80 25.38
CA ILE A 294 -0.95 -22.16 25.92
C ILE A 294 0.43 -22.45 26.53
N GLY A 295 1.51 -21.99 25.88
CA GLY A 295 2.87 -22.09 26.42
C GLY A 295 3.01 -21.38 27.77
N ILE A 296 2.50 -20.15 27.89
CA ILE A 296 2.52 -19.39 29.15
C ILE A 296 1.66 -20.06 30.21
N MET A 297 0.46 -20.54 29.86
CA MET A 297 -0.38 -21.31 30.78
C MET A 297 0.37 -22.50 31.38
N ASN A 298 1.13 -23.24 30.55
CA ASN A 298 1.92 -24.41 31.02
C ASN A 298 3.07 -23.98 31.96
N ILE A 299 3.75 -22.87 31.66
CA ILE A 299 4.81 -22.36 32.55
C ILE A 299 4.26 -21.97 33.89
N ILE A 300 3.14 -21.25 33.91
CA ILE A 300 2.55 -20.81 35.18
C ILE A 300 2.05 -22.02 35.98
N LEU A 301 1.48 -23.06 35.35
CA LEU A 301 1.09 -24.28 36.00
C LEU A 301 2.28 -25.00 36.67
N VAL A 302 3.43 -25.07 35.96
CA VAL A 302 4.67 -25.62 36.51
C VAL A 302 5.19 -24.74 37.66
N SER A 303 5.20 -23.41 37.50
CA SER A 303 5.60 -22.47 38.55
C SER A 303 4.72 -22.60 39.82
N VAL A 304 3.39 -22.79 39.64
CA VAL A 304 2.47 -23.05 40.77
C VAL A 304 2.83 -24.35 41.49
N SER A 305 3.14 -25.44 40.76
CA SER A 305 3.54 -26.71 41.38
C SER A 305 4.87 -26.62 42.12
N GLU A 306 5.88 -25.95 41.54
CA GLU A 306 7.17 -25.73 42.18
C GLU A 306 7.10 -24.85 43.43
N ARG A 307 6.13 -23.89 43.47
CA ARG A 307 5.92 -22.96 44.59
C ARG A 307 4.74 -23.34 45.51
N THR A 308 4.23 -24.57 45.45
CA THR A 308 3.07 -25.01 46.22
C THR A 308 3.23 -24.75 47.70
N ARG A 309 4.39 -25.07 48.29
CA ARG A 309 4.70 -24.88 49.71
C ARG A 309 4.74 -23.38 50.09
N GLU A 310 5.28 -22.53 49.25
CA GLU A 310 5.33 -21.07 49.42
C GLU A 310 3.90 -20.49 49.43
N ILE A 311 3.04 -20.92 48.48
CA ILE A 311 1.61 -20.52 48.42
C ILE A 311 0.89 -20.96 49.68
N GLY A 312 1.12 -22.20 50.16
CA GLY A 312 0.55 -22.71 51.39
C GLY A 312 0.95 -21.88 52.60
N LEU A 313 2.25 -21.50 52.72
CA LEU A 313 2.76 -20.64 53.78
C LEU A 313 2.09 -19.25 53.78
N ARG A 314 2.02 -18.61 52.59
CA ARG A 314 1.34 -17.30 52.46
C ARG A 314 -0.11 -17.33 52.90
N LYS A 315 -0.84 -18.38 52.53
CA LYS A 315 -2.22 -18.57 52.95
C LYS A 315 -2.36 -18.85 54.45
N ALA A 316 -1.43 -19.60 55.03
CA ALA A 316 -1.41 -19.87 56.45
C ALA A 316 -1.19 -18.60 57.30
N ILE A 317 -0.44 -17.61 56.80
CA ILE A 317 -0.22 -16.31 57.43
C ILE A 317 -1.25 -15.25 57.03
N GLY A 318 -2.34 -15.63 56.32
CA GLY A 318 -3.52 -14.79 56.09
C GLY A 318 -3.72 -14.22 54.70
N ALA A 319 -2.96 -14.67 53.67
CA ALA A 319 -3.20 -14.25 52.28
C ALA A 319 -4.57 -14.80 51.79
N THR A 320 -5.35 -13.91 51.17
CA THR A 320 -6.66 -14.27 50.62
C THR A 320 -6.52 -15.02 49.26
N ARG A 321 -7.60 -15.71 48.86
CA ARG A 321 -7.64 -16.33 47.52
C ARG A 321 -7.42 -15.29 46.39
N SER A 322 -7.95 -14.08 46.58
CA SER A 322 -7.81 -12.98 45.63
C SER A 322 -6.37 -12.51 45.49
N ASP A 323 -5.62 -12.48 46.61
CA ASP A 323 -4.20 -12.06 46.57
C ASP A 323 -3.36 -13.02 45.75
N ILE A 324 -3.55 -14.32 45.94
CA ILE A 324 -2.83 -15.37 45.19
C ILE A 324 -3.24 -15.34 43.69
N LEU A 325 -4.55 -15.22 43.42
CA LEU A 325 -5.06 -15.13 42.05
C LEU A 325 -4.45 -13.92 41.33
N LEU A 326 -4.51 -12.74 41.93
CA LEU A 326 -3.99 -11.51 41.35
C LEU A 326 -2.48 -11.60 41.11
N GLN A 327 -1.74 -12.21 42.04
CA GLN A 327 -0.30 -12.41 41.90
C GLN A 327 0.05 -13.20 40.65
N PHE A 328 -0.52 -14.39 40.45
CA PHE A 328 -0.21 -15.25 39.30
C PHE A 328 -0.78 -14.68 37.97
N LEU A 329 -1.91 -13.99 38.04
CA LEU A 329 -2.47 -13.30 36.87
C LEU A 329 -1.58 -12.15 36.42
N LEU A 330 -1.09 -11.33 37.33
CA LEU A 330 -0.12 -10.27 37.00
C LEU A 330 1.18 -10.86 36.44
N GLU A 331 1.67 -11.99 37.01
CA GLU A 331 2.85 -12.68 36.48
C GLU A 331 2.65 -13.11 35.00
N ALA A 332 1.45 -13.65 34.66
CA ALA A 332 1.10 -13.98 33.27
C ALA A 332 1.08 -12.75 32.36
N ILE A 333 0.43 -11.68 32.80
CA ILE A 333 0.33 -10.42 32.04
C ILE A 333 1.71 -9.82 31.81
N PHE A 334 2.59 -9.82 32.81
CA PHE A 334 3.96 -9.32 32.65
C PHE A 334 4.76 -10.13 31.65
N LEU A 335 4.67 -11.47 31.67
CA LEU A 335 5.34 -12.33 30.71
C LEU A 335 4.88 -12.06 29.29
N THR A 336 3.56 -11.89 29.09
CA THR A 336 3.01 -11.60 27.76
C THR A 336 3.36 -10.20 27.27
N LEU A 337 3.38 -9.19 28.16
CA LEU A 337 3.77 -7.84 27.83
C LEU A 337 5.28 -7.74 27.50
N ILE A 338 6.14 -8.45 28.20
CA ILE A 338 7.58 -8.53 27.87
C ILE A 338 7.77 -9.20 26.50
N GLY A 339 7.09 -10.33 26.26
CA GLY A 339 7.10 -10.99 24.95
C GLY A 339 6.55 -10.08 23.84
N GLY A 340 5.46 -9.35 24.15
CA GLY A 340 4.87 -8.36 23.24
C GLY A 340 5.81 -7.20 22.94
N LEU A 341 6.52 -6.66 23.93
CA LEU A 341 7.51 -5.58 23.74
C LEU A 341 8.69 -6.04 22.89
N ILE A 342 9.22 -7.23 23.16
CA ILE A 342 10.28 -7.81 22.33
C ILE A 342 9.78 -8.04 20.89
N GLY A 343 8.57 -8.59 20.73
CA GLY A 343 7.92 -8.77 19.43
C GLY A 343 7.73 -7.46 18.69
N LEU A 344 7.32 -6.41 19.39
CA LEU A 344 7.18 -5.05 18.84
C LEU A 344 8.52 -4.53 18.31
N LEU A 345 9.57 -4.61 19.09
CA LEU A 345 10.92 -4.18 18.68
C LEU A 345 11.42 -4.99 17.47
N CYS A 346 11.25 -6.31 17.51
CA CYS A 346 11.59 -7.17 16.38
C CYS A 346 10.78 -6.83 15.13
N GLY A 347 9.46 -6.61 15.27
CA GLY A 347 8.56 -6.26 14.18
C GLY A 347 8.94 -4.93 13.51
N ILE A 348 9.21 -3.89 14.30
CA ILE A 348 9.65 -2.58 13.80
C ILE A 348 11.01 -2.70 13.10
N THR A 349 11.96 -3.43 13.70
CA THR A 349 13.29 -3.64 13.12
C THR A 349 13.20 -4.37 11.79
N LEU A 350 12.43 -5.44 11.71
CA LEU A 350 12.19 -6.18 10.47
C LEU A 350 11.49 -5.32 9.41
N ALA A 351 10.48 -4.53 9.80
CA ALA A 351 9.80 -3.61 8.90
C ALA A 351 10.77 -2.55 8.34
N PHE A 352 11.68 -2.04 9.16
CA PHE A 352 12.71 -1.10 8.73
C PHE A 352 13.69 -1.75 7.74
N VAL A 353 14.16 -2.98 8.00
CA VAL A 353 15.05 -3.72 7.09
C VAL A 353 14.35 -3.97 5.75
N VAL A 354 13.09 -4.42 5.77
CA VAL A 354 12.28 -4.59 4.55
C VAL A 354 12.14 -3.26 3.80
N SER A 355 11.88 -2.18 4.51
CA SER A 355 11.79 -0.82 3.92
C SER A 355 13.09 -0.43 3.20
N MET A 356 14.23 -0.73 3.80
CA MET A 356 15.54 -0.42 3.22
C MET A 356 15.76 -1.17 1.89
N PHE A 357 15.32 -2.43 1.81
CA PHE A 357 15.36 -3.21 0.58
C PHE A 357 14.35 -2.72 -0.46
N VAL A 358 13.11 -2.45 -0.06
CA VAL A 358 12.06 -1.98 -0.99
C VAL A 358 12.41 -0.61 -1.59
N ARG A 359 13.05 0.27 -0.82
CA ARG A 359 13.54 1.58 -1.31
C ARG A 359 14.52 1.48 -2.48
N THR A 360 15.27 0.40 -2.62
CA THR A 360 16.17 0.20 -3.78
C THR A 360 15.40 -0.10 -5.06
N LEU A 361 14.15 -0.58 -4.94
CA LEU A 361 13.27 -0.91 -6.07
C LEU A 361 12.23 0.20 -6.34
N LEU A 362 11.77 0.86 -5.29
CA LEU A 362 10.74 1.90 -5.33
C LEU A 362 11.23 3.13 -4.55
N ALA A 363 11.78 4.11 -5.27
CA ALA A 363 12.36 5.32 -4.68
C ALA A 363 11.35 6.14 -3.84
N THR A 364 10.06 6.04 -4.16
CA THR A 364 8.96 6.73 -3.45
C THR A 364 8.51 6.02 -2.17
N TYR A 365 9.09 4.84 -1.84
CA TYR A 365 8.70 4.10 -0.64
C TYR A 365 9.19 4.81 0.63
N LEU A 366 8.24 5.29 1.45
CA LEU A 366 8.50 5.89 2.74
C LEU A 366 8.17 4.89 3.85
N PHE A 367 9.13 4.68 4.76
CA PHE A 367 8.89 3.85 5.94
C PHE A 367 7.89 4.52 6.87
N ALA A 368 6.79 3.83 7.14
CA ALA A 368 5.78 4.25 8.10
C ALA A 368 5.53 3.14 9.12
N VAL A 369 5.45 3.50 10.39
CA VAL A 369 5.03 2.57 11.45
C VAL A 369 3.55 2.76 11.70
N SER A 370 2.78 1.69 11.59
CA SER A 370 1.34 1.71 11.87
C SER A 370 1.09 1.85 13.37
N ILE A 371 0.78 3.06 13.83
CA ILE A 371 0.46 3.32 15.24
C ILE A 371 -0.73 2.49 15.73
N PRO A 372 -1.83 2.33 14.95
CA PRO A 372 -2.92 1.44 15.32
C PRO A 372 -2.47 -0.01 15.53
N ALA A 373 -1.56 -0.51 14.68
CA ALA A 373 -1.04 -1.88 14.82
C ALA A 373 -0.18 -2.06 16.08
N VAL A 374 0.61 -1.05 16.45
CA VAL A 374 1.36 -1.04 17.72
C VAL A 374 0.40 -1.12 18.91
N ALA A 375 -0.62 -0.29 18.94
CA ALA A 375 -1.59 -0.27 20.04
C ALA A 375 -2.36 -1.61 20.12
N THR A 376 -2.88 -2.10 19.01
CA THR A 376 -3.63 -3.36 18.96
C THR A 376 -2.76 -4.56 19.34
N SER A 377 -1.50 -4.63 18.92
CA SER A 377 -0.60 -5.73 19.25
C SER A 377 -0.26 -5.78 20.75
N VAL A 378 -0.06 -4.64 21.40
CA VAL A 378 0.17 -4.56 22.86
C VAL A 378 -1.09 -4.98 23.62
N LEU A 379 -2.27 -4.52 23.20
CA LEU A 379 -3.54 -4.92 23.78
C LEU A 379 -3.75 -6.43 23.63
N MET A 380 -3.52 -7.01 22.46
CA MET A 380 -3.64 -8.45 22.21
C MET A 380 -2.69 -9.27 23.09
N ALA A 381 -1.44 -8.81 23.27
CA ALA A 381 -0.50 -9.45 24.19
C ALA A 381 -1.03 -9.45 25.64
N GLY A 382 -1.53 -8.31 26.14
CA GLY A 382 -2.16 -8.19 27.46
C GLY A 382 -3.38 -9.09 27.63
N PHE A 383 -4.28 -9.11 26.64
CA PHE A 383 -5.45 -10.00 26.61
C PHE A 383 -5.06 -11.47 26.65
N THR A 384 -4.04 -11.87 25.91
CA THR A 384 -3.52 -13.24 25.92
C THR A 384 -3.05 -13.62 27.33
N GLY A 385 -2.33 -12.72 28.03
CA GLY A 385 -1.92 -12.91 29.41
C GLY A 385 -3.11 -13.13 30.38
N ILE A 386 -4.17 -12.38 30.20
CA ILE A 386 -5.40 -12.54 31.02
C ILE A 386 -6.07 -13.86 30.72
N ILE A 387 -6.36 -14.17 29.46
CA ILE A 387 -7.11 -15.37 29.07
C ILE A 387 -6.39 -16.64 29.52
N PHE A 388 -5.11 -16.77 29.22
CA PHE A 388 -4.34 -17.97 29.54
C PHE A 388 -3.76 -17.98 30.94
N GLY A 389 -3.65 -16.83 31.62
CA GLY A 389 -3.21 -16.71 32.99
C GLY A 389 -4.31 -17.02 34.03
N ILE A 390 -5.59 -16.81 33.70
CA ILE A 390 -6.69 -16.92 34.64
C ILE A 390 -6.88 -18.38 35.16
N SER A 391 -6.70 -19.38 34.29
CA SER A 391 -6.87 -20.79 34.63
C SER A 391 -5.82 -21.28 35.68
N PRO A 392 -4.50 -21.10 35.45
CA PRO A 392 -3.48 -21.47 36.42
C PRO A 392 -3.56 -20.63 37.71
N ALA A 393 -3.88 -19.33 37.62
CA ALA A 393 -4.03 -18.45 38.75
C ALA A 393 -5.19 -18.92 39.67
N ARG A 394 -6.31 -19.37 39.10
CA ARG A 394 -7.41 -19.97 39.85
C ARG A 394 -7.01 -21.27 40.54
N LYS A 395 -6.24 -22.13 39.89
CA LYS A 395 -5.71 -23.36 40.50
C LYS A 395 -4.79 -23.06 41.68
N ALA A 396 -3.86 -22.09 41.56
CA ALA A 396 -3.02 -21.64 42.65
C ALA A 396 -3.85 -21.10 43.84
N ALA A 397 -4.87 -20.27 43.54
CA ALA A 397 -5.75 -19.69 44.52
C ALA A 397 -6.64 -20.72 45.24
N ALA A 398 -6.90 -21.88 44.64
CA ALA A 398 -7.73 -22.96 45.23
C ALA A 398 -6.95 -23.88 46.16
N LEU A 399 -5.59 -23.89 46.17
CA LEU A 399 -4.79 -24.75 47.01
C LEU A 399 -5.13 -24.62 48.50
N HIS A 400 -5.31 -25.75 49.21
CA HIS A 400 -5.52 -25.78 50.67
C HIS A 400 -4.18 -25.62 51.40
N PRO A 401 -4.08 -24.75 52.44
CA PRO A 401 -2.84 -24.50 53.17
C PRO A 401 -2.22 -25.78 53.75
N ILE A 402 -3.08 -26.66 54.32
CA ILE A 402 -2.64 -27.90 54.97
C ILE A 402 -2.05 -28.88 53.94
N GLU A 403 -2.72 -29.04 52.82
CA GLU A 403 -2.27 -29.92 51.74
C GLU A 403 -1.00 -29.38 51.08
N ALA A 404 -0.93 -28.06 50.87
CA ALA A 404 0.22 -27.40 50.25
C ALA A 404 1.49 -27.48 51.14
N LEU A 405 1.38 -27.45 52.45
CA LEU A 405 2.51 -27.59 53.38
C LEU A 405 2.97 -29.06 53.56
N ARG A 406 2.11 -30.05 53.21
CA ARG A 406 2.39 -31.47 53.27
C ARG A 406 2.94 -32.06 51.97
N TYR A 407 3.00 -31.24 50.95
CA TYR A 407 3.56 -31.61 49.62
C TYR A 407 5.08 -31.70 49.70
N GLU A 408 5.62 -32.91 49.52
CA GLU A 408 7.07 -33.17 49.36
C GLU A 408 7.57 -32.90 47.96
#